data_e47d735499a3ccb06f34cdbc33bb61c6
#
_entry.id   e47d735499a3ccb06f34cdbc33bb61c6
#
_cell.length_a   1.000
_cell.length_b   1.000
_cell.length_c   1.000
_cell.angle_alpha   90.00
_cell.angle_beta   90.00
_cell.angle_gamma   90.00
#
_symmetry.space_group_name_H-M   'P 1'
#
loop_
_entity.id
_entity.type
_entity.pdbx_description
1 polymer ?
#
loop_
_entity_poly.entity_id
_entity_poly.type
_entity_poly.pdbx_seq_one_letter_code
_entity_poly.pdbx_strand_id
1 'polypeptide(L)'
;MTLLLLLASAPAAGQTTSALVLDPWTHSGWGETLDRLQYQAQADVRGTSGDQTTQLFLWDSTGRFRLAKDSPTDPRIGYRYLTINTDSNSRTLPDTLDEISLAAGLRLGEAAGGRVSVVLGAGYSGDNPFADADGLFGIAHLLWERKLNERDALVLSLDYDGSRSLLPDVPLPGFAFAHDGDGVSYRLGFPRSSLDWRITSALSLSANYAVPYTGDLTLRYQLDNRWSVFGGYGSFFNAFYLDDEPRTDRFFLQQQRVELGVRFVEPDLWGKGLYVDVAVRVGYAFDQAWSRGFDVRGLDPVGRTDDTPFVGLVVRGRF
;
A
#
# COMPACT_ATOMS: atom_id res chain seq x y z
N MET A 1 32.20 -12.30 -0.34
CA MET A 1 30.93 -12.48 0.41
C MET A 1 30.11 -11.21 0.20
N THR A 2 29.35 -11.19 -0.89
CA THR A 2 28.61 -10.01 -1.36
C THR A 2 27.31 -9.95 -0.58
N LEU A 3 27.22 -9.00 0.34
CA LEU A 3 25.99 -8.71 1.09
C LEU A 3 24.99 -8.11 0.10
N LEU A 4 24.11 -8.94 -0.48
CA LEU A 4 22.95 -8.48 -1.22
C LEU A 4 21.99 -7.85 -0.21
N LEU A 5 22.16 -6.56 0.06
CA LEU A 5 21.12 -5.73 0.67
C LEU A 5 20.01 -5.53 -0.36
N LEU A 6 19.10 -6.51 -0.44
CA LEU A 6 17.84 -6.37 -1.14
C LEU A 6 17.07 -5.23 -0.48
N LEU A 7 17.11 -4.07 -1.12
CA LEU A 7 16.24 -2.94 -0.83
C LEU A 7 14.81 -3.36 -1.21
N ALA A 8 14.14 -4.06 -0.31
CA ALA A 8 12.71 -4.26 -0.50
C ALA A 8 12.05 -2.89 -0.40
N SER A 9 11.48 -2.42 -1.51
CA SER A 9 10.61 -1.26 -1.53
C SER A 9 9.54 -1.43 -0.46
N ALA A 10 9.26 -0.37 0.29
CA ALA A 10 8.07 -0.39 1.12
C ALA A 10 6.87 -0.58 0.18
N PRO A 11 5.92 -1.49 0.47
CA PRO A 11 4.70 -1.53 -0.31
C PRO A 11 4.07 -0.13 -0.29
N ALA A 12 3.64 0.36 -1.45
CA ALA A 12 3.03 1.66 -1.58
C ALA A 12 1.76 1.74 -0.72
N ALA A 13 1.51 2.89 -0.11
CA ALA A 13 0.19 3.16 0.46
C ALA A 13 -0.86 2.93 -0.66
N GLY A 14 -1.89 2.12 -0.41
CA GLY A 14 -2.87 1.71 -1.42
C GLY A 14 -2.49 0.43 -2.19
N GLN A 15 -1.49 -0.33 -1.75
CA GLN A 15 -1.25 -1.66 -2.30
C GLN A 15 -2.41 -2.60 -1.90
N THR A 16 -3.08 -3.18 -2.88
CA THR A 16 -4.15 -4.17 -2.62
C THR A 16 -3.55 -5.45 -2.02
N THR A 17 -4.33 -6.15 -1.20
CA THR A 17 -3.90 -7.40 -0.57
C THR A 17 -3.49 -8.46 -1.59
N SER A 18 -4.14 -8.48 -2.76
CA SER A 18 -3.77 -9.39 -3.85
C SER A 18 -2.34 -9.18 -4.34
N ALA A 19 -1.91 -7.94 -4.53
CA ALA A 19 -0.56 -7.65 -4.96
C ALA A 19 0.47 -7.99 -3.89
N LEU A 20 0.17 -7.68 -2.62
CA LEU A 20 1.03 -8.03 -1.50
C LEU A 20 1.34 -9.53 -1.45
N VAL A 21 0.32 -10.38 -1.65
CA VAL A 21 0.47 -11.84 -1.63
C VAL A 21 1.37 -12.33 -2.78
N LEU A 22 1.28 -11.72 -3.97
CA LEU A 22 2.02 -12.15 -5.16
C LEU A 22 3.42 -11.53 -5.29
N ASP A 23 3.72 -10.48 -4.56
CA ASP A 23 5.03 -9.84 -4.62
C ASP A 23 6.16 -10.85 -4.36
N PRO A 24 7.31 -10.70 -5.02
CA PRO A 24 8.45 -11.59 -4.83
C PRO A 24 8.82 -11.73 -3.35
N TRP A 25 9.11 -12.95 -2.92
CA TRP A 25 9.58 -13.22 -1.57
C TRP A 25 11.10 -13.09 -1.52
N THR A 26 11.59 -12.09 -0.80
CA THR A 26 12.99 -11.67 -0.83
C THR A 26 13.82 -12.10 0.37
N HIS A 27 13.23 -12.87 1.30
CA HIS A 27 13.92 -13.33 2.52
C HIS A 27 13.57 -14.79 2.84
N SER A 28 14.35 -15.40 3.74
CA SER A 28 14.16 -16.80 4.16
C SER A 28 13.07 -17.00 5.22
N GLY A 29 12.51 -15.92 5.76
CA GLY A 29 11.49 -15.94 6.81
C GLY A 29 10.15 -16.53 6.38
N TRP A 30 9.26 -16.75 7.35
CA TRP A 30 7.90 -17.25 7.15
C TRP A 30 6.89 -16.12 6.92
N GLY A 31 7.18 -14.94 7.44
CA GLY A 31 6.27 -13.82 7.41
C GLY A 31 6.97 -12.47 7.32
N GLU A 32 6.25 -11.50 6.87
CA GLU A 32 6.59 -10.09 7.00
C GLU A 32 5.35 -9.27 7.29
N THR A 33 5.54 -8.23 8.10
CA THR A 33 4.51 -7.23 8.42
C THR A 33 5.06 -5.84 8.20
N LEU A 34 4.17 -4.91 7.93
CA LEU A 34 4.48 -3.50 7.80
C LEU A 34 3.34 -2.69 8.39
N ASP A 35 3.64 -1.94 9.44
CA ASP A 35 2.72 -1.03 10.09
C ASP A 35 3.14 0.41 9.83
N ARG A 36 2.19 1.25 9.46
CA ARG A 36 2.35 2.69 9.28
C ARG A 36 1.34 3.41 10.14
N LEU A 37 1.83 4.21 11.06
CA LEU A 37 1.02 5.08 11.89
C LEU A 37 1.30 6.53 11.48
N GLN A 38 0.26 7.34 11.42
CA GLN A 38 0.37 8.76 11.13
C GLN A 38 -0.66 9.51 11.97
N TYR A 39 -0.19 10.52 12.67
CA TYR A 39 -1.01 11.46 13.40
C TYR A 39 -0.84 12.84 12.79
N GLN A 40 -1.95 13.45 12.42
CA GLN A 40 -2.00 14.81 11.88
C GLN A 40 -2.57 15.75 12.93
N ALA A 41 -1.98 16.92 13.05
CA ALA A 41 -2.48 17.96 13.93
C ALA A 41 -3.86 18.45 13.47
N GLN A 42 -4.57 19.11 14.35
CA GLN A 42 -5.85 19.73 14.06
C GLN A 42 -5.73 20.75 12.93
N ALA A 43 -6.67 20.72 12.01
CA ALA A 43 -6.76 21.61 10.86
C ALA A 43 -8.21 21.98 10.54
N ASP A 44 -8.42 23.12 9.90
CA ASP A 44 -9.74 23.59 9.52
C ASP A 44 -10.28 22.79 8.32
N VAL A 45 -11.59 22.52 8.34
CA VAL A 45 -12.31 21.87 7.25
C VAL A 45 -13.11 22.91 6.49
N ARG A 46 -12.74 23.13 5.24
CA ARG A 46 -13.40 24.07 4.33
C ARG A 46 -14.44 23.38 3.45
N GLY A 47 -15.45 24.12 3.02
CA GLY A 47 -16.51 23.61 2.13
C GLY A 47 -17.73 23.09 2.87
N THR A 48 -17.73 23.10 4.19
CA THR A 48 -18.86 22.76 5.06
C THR A 48 -19.46 24.03 5.68
N SER A 49 -20.69 23.95 6.17
CA SER A 49 -21.34 25.08 6.86
C SER A 49 -20.81 25.23 8.30
N GLY A 50 -20.12 26.30 8.59
CA GLY A 50 -19.59 26.64 9.91
C GLY A 50 -18.10 26.39 10.07
N ASP A 51 -17.55 26.83 11.23
CA ASP A 51 -16.16 26.58 11.61
C ASP A 51 -16.02 25.12 12.06
N GLN A 52 -15.48 24.29 11.19
CA GLN A 52 -15.25 22.88 11.47
C GLN A 52 -13.76 22.59 11.46
N THR A 53 -13.35 21.71 12.37
CA THR A 53 -11.97 21.25 12.46
C THR A 53 -11.92 19.74 12.48
N THR A 54 -10.84 19.17 12.01
CA THR A 54 -10.57 17.75 12.08
C THR A 54 -9.14 17.48 12.50
N GLN A 55 -8.95 16.40 13.19
CA GLN A 55 -7.67 15.81 13.54
C GLN A 55 -7.67 14.39 13.00
N LEU A 56 -6.57 13.91 12.47
CA LEU A 56 -6.59 12.66 11.75
C LEU A 56 -5.53 11.70 12.29
N PHE A 57 -5.98 10.48 12.64
CA PHE A 57 -5.10 9.35 12.94
C PHE A 57 -5.30 8.27 11.89
N LEU A 58 -4.21 7.84 11.26
CA LEU A 58 -4.20 6.79 10.25
C LEU A 58 -3.29 5.65 10.72
N TRP A 59 -3.82 4.41 10.67
CA TRP A 59 -3.04 3.19 10.82
C TRP A 59 -3.29 2.27 9.62
N ASP A 60 -2.23 1.98 8.86
CA ASP A 60 -2.22 1.06 7.72
C ASP A 60 -1.27 -0.10 8.05
N SER A 61 -1.82 -1.28 8.28
CA SER A 61 -1.10 -2.50 8.61
C SER A 61 -1.28 -3.51 7.49
N THR A 62 -0.17 -4.04 7.00
CA THR A 62 -0.17 -5.09 5.99
C THR A 62 0.74 -6.22 6.43
N GLY A 63 0.40 -7.44 6.05
CA GLY A 63 1.28 -8.57 6.30
C GLY A 63 1.01 -9.73 5.35
N ARG A 64 2.01 -10.58 5.19
CA ARG A 64 1.91 -11.81 4.43
C ARG A 64 2.74 -12.92 5.04
N PHE A 65 2.28 -14.15 4.84
CA PHE A 65 2.85 -15.36 5.43
C PHE A 65 2.90 -16.45 4.39
N ARG A 66 4.00 -17.22 4.39
CA ARG A 66 4.10 -18.49 3.69
C ARG A 66 3.49 -19.61 4.53
N LEU A 67 2.69 -20.44 3.91
CA LEU A 67 2.14 -21.62 4.55
C LEU A 67 3.06 -22.84 4.39
N ALA A 68 3.89 -22.86 3.33
CA ALA A 68 4.89 -23.91 3.10
C ALA A 68 6.08 -23.36 2.30
N LYS A 69 7.32 -23.44 2.84
CA LYS A 69 8.52 -22.88 2.19
C LYS A 69 8.95 -23.64 0.95
N ASP A 70 8.88 -24.97 1.00
CA ASP A 70 9.42 -25.86 -0.04
C ASP A 70 8.33 -26.39 -0.98
N SER A 71 7.13 -25.82 -0.92
CA SER A 71 6.04 -26.20 -1.79
C SER A 71 6.20 -25.60 -3.19
N PRO A 72 6.07 -26.40 -4.27
CA PRO A 72 6.09 -25.86 -5.63
C PRO A 72 4.95 -24.88 -5.90
N THR A 73 3.87 -24.96 -5.15
CA THR A 73 2.72 -24.06 -5.23
C THR A 73 2.90 -22.78 -4.43
N ASP A 74 3.91 -22.72 -3.53
CA ASP A 74 4.24 -21.55 -2.69
C ASP A 74 2.98 -20.85 -2.11
N PRO A 75 2.17 -21.56 -1.31
CA PRO A 75 0.91 -21.02 -0.80
C PRO A 75 1.17 -19.92 0.22
N ARG A 76 0.46 -18.81 0.08
CA ARG A 76 0.62 -17.61 0.90
C ARG A 76 -0.73 -17.07 1.34
N ILE A 77 -0.74 -16.42 2.49
CA ILE A 77 -1.86 -15.60 2.99
C ILE A 77 -1.35 -14.19 3.19
N GLY A 78 -2.17 -13.21 2.88
CA GLY A 78 -1.91 -11.80 3.16
C GLY A 78 -3.12 -11.11 3.73
N TYR A 79 -2.89 -10.07 4.51
CA TYR A 79 -3.92 -9.21 5.06
C TYR A 79 -3.57 -7.74 4.86
N ARG A 80 -4.60 -6.91 4.86
CA ARG A 80 -4.50 -5.47 5.04
C ARG A 80 -5.56 -5.03 6.05
N TYR A 81 -5.14 -4.14 6.93
CA TYR A 81 -6.01 -3.39 7.83
C TYR A 81 -5.66 -1.91 7.70
N LEU A 82 -6.61 -1.10 7.36
CA LEU A 82 -6.48 0.36 7.32
C LEU A 82 -7.59 0.93 8.20
N THR A 83 -7.24 1.81 9.12
CA THR A 83 -8.20 2.62 9.86
C THR A 83 -7.80 4.08 9.80
N ILE A 84 -8.79 4.94 9.61
CA ILE A 84 -8.66 6.39 9.61
C ILE A 84 -9.68 6.90 10.62
N ASN A 85 -9.19 7.40 11.75
CA ASN A 85 -10.04 8.05 12.73
C ASN A 85 -9.96 9.56 12.53
N THR A 86 -11.11 10.19 12.43
CA THR A 86 -11.27 11.62 12.33
C THR A 86 -11.87 12.12 13.63
N ASP A 87 -11.07 12.81 14.45
CA ASP A 87 -11.64 13.58 15.58
C ASP A 87 -12.10 14.93 15.01
N SER A 88 -13.37 14.97 14.62
CA SER A 88 -13.96 16.09 13.90
C SER A 88 -15.26 16.55 14.54
N ASN A 89 -15.47 17.87 14.57
CA ASN A 89 -16.77 18.45 14.89
C ASN A 89 -17.68 18.59 13.65
N SER A 90 -17.24 18.07 12.51
CA SER A 90 -17.99 18.04 11.26
C SER A 90 -19.04 16.95 11.27
N ARG A 91 -20.25 17.28 10.87
CA ARG A 91 -21.32 16.29 10.64
C ARG A 91 -21.23 15.58 9.29
N THR A 92 -20.32 16.03 8.43
CA THR A 92 -20.18 15.53 7.06
C THR A 92 -19.00 14.57 6.92
N LEU A 93 -18.09 14.53 7.89
CA LEU A 93 -16.97 13.59 7.90
C LEU A 93 -17.32 12.42 8.82
N PRO A 94 -17.15 11.17 8.37
CA PRO A 94 -17.29 9.99 9.23
C PRO A 94 -16.24 10.02 10.35
N ASP A 95 -16.60 9.56 11.55
CA ASP A 95 -15.67 9.49 12.69
C ASP A 95 -14.58 8.44 12.46
N THR A 96 -14.91 7.37 11.75
CA THR A 96 -13.98 6.27 11.46
C THR A 96 -14.23 5.75 10.04
N LEU A 97 -13.15 5.42 9.35
CA LEU A 97 -13.17 4.73 8.06
C LEU A 97 -12.22 3.53 8.13
N ASP A 98 -12.73 2.34 7.91
CA ASP A 98 -11.99 1.09 8.01
C ASP A 98 -11.94 0.33 6.68
N GLU A 99 -10.83 -0.33 6.41
CA GLU A 99 -10.70 -1.35 5.39
C GLU A 99 -9.97 -2.56 5.97
N ILE A 100 -10.62 -3.71 5.93
CA ILE A 100 -10.05 -4.98 6.39
C ILE A 100 -10.13 -5.96 5.23
N SER A 101 -9.03 -6.59 4.85
CA SER A 101 -9.05 -7.60 3.79
C SER A 101 -8.09 -8.74 4.08
N LEU A 102 -8.46 -9.93 3.62
CA LEU A 102 -7.70 -11.16 3.71
C LEU A 102 -7.70 -11.84 2.34
N ALA A 103 -6.55 -12.31 1.90
CA ALA A 103 -6.43 -13.03 0.65
C ALA A 103 -5.43 -14.18 0.75
N ALA A 104 -5.71 -15.26 0.03
CA ALA A 104 -4.81 -16.40 -0.12
C ALA A 104 -4.39 -16.54 -1.58
N GLY A 105 -3.13 -16.85 -1.80
CA GLY A 105 -2.56 -17.00 -3.13
C GLY A 105 -1.70 -18.23 -3.25
N LEU A 106 -1.62 -18.76 -4.46
CA LEU A 106 -0.77 -19.88 -4.78
C LEU A 106 -0.35 -19.88 -6.25
N ARG A 107 0.72 -20.59 -6.54
CA ARG A 107 1.16 -20.88 -7.90
C ARG A 107 0.43 -22.09 -8.43
N LEU A 108 -0.25 -21.95 -9.58
CA LEU A 108 -0.99 -23.04 -10.23
C LEU A 108 -0.07 -23.94 -11.07
N GLY A 109 1.02 -23.39 -11.64
CA GLY A 109 1.92 -24.11 -12.53
C GLY A 109 2.46 -23.23 -13.64
N GLU A 110 2.75 -23.84 -14.79
CA GLU A 110 3.24 -23.14 -15.97
C GLU A 110 2.29 -23.30 -17.16
N ALA A 111 2.07 -22.21 -17.89
CA ALA A 111 1.30 -22.19 -19.13
C ALA A 111 1.93 -21.22 -20.14
N ALA A 112 2.00 -21.60 -21.42
CA ALA A 112 2.57 -20.77 -22.48
C ALA A 112 4.00 -20.26 -22.19
N GLY A 113 4.82 -21.06 -21.48
CA GLY A 113 6.20 -20.72 -21.11
C GLY A 113 6.29 -19.65 -20.00
N GLY A 114 5.22 -19.38 -19.32
CA GLY A 114 5.17 -18.49 -18.15
C GLY A 114 4.52 -19.15 -16.95
N ARG A 115 4.82 -18.63 -15.77
CA ARG A 115 4.28 -19.05 -14.48
C ARG A 115 2.91 -18.44 -14.26
N VAL A 116 1.95 -19.24 -13.83
CA VAL A 116 0.60 -18.80 -13.48
C VAL A 116 0.42 -18.84 -11.98
N SER A 117 -0.09 -17.74 -11.43
CA SER A 117 -0.45 -17.62 -10.01
C SER A 117 -1.85 -17.04 -9.86
N VAL A 118 -2.55 -17.42 -8.79
CA VAL A 118 -3.89 -16.93 -8.47
C VAL A 118 -3.93 -16.47 -7.04
N VAL A 119 -4.72 -15.40 -6.79
CA VAL A 119 -5.11 -14.95 -5.45
C VAL A 119 -6.61 -14.84 -5.40
N LEU A 120 -7.21 -15.29 -4.31
CA LEU A 120 -8.60 -15.09 -3.97
C LEU A 120 -8.71 -14.56 -2.55
N GLY A 121 -9.66 -13.66 -2.33
CA GLY A 121 -9.84 -13.04 -1.04
C GLY A 121 -11.16 -12.31 -0.93
N ALA A 122 -11.36 -11.73 0.24
CA ALA A 122 -12.50 -10.87 0.53
C ALA A 122 -12.10 -9.81 1.55
N GLY A 123 -12.89 -8.76 1.64
CA GLY A 123 -12.70 -7.70 2.60
C GLY A 123 -13.99 -6.97 2.92
N TYR A 124 -13.85 -6.04 3.81
CA TYR A 124 -14.84 -5.05 4.18
C TYR A 124 -14.19 -3.66 4.14
N SER A 125 -14.93 -2.67 3.64
CA SER A 125 -14.50 -1.28 3.64
C SER A 125 -15.69 -0.39 3.98
N GLY A 126 -15.62 0.43 5.03
CA GLY A 126 -16.72 1.29 5.44
C GLY A 126 -16.44 2.07 6.72
N ASP A 127 -17.44 2.80 7.19
CA ASP A 127 -17.39 3.63 8.40
C ASP A 127 -17.89 2.90 9.66
N ASN A 128 -18.56 1.75 9.49
CA ASN A 128 -19.04 0.93 10.59
C ASN A 128 -18.78 -0.56 10.26
N PRO A 129 -17.65 -1.13 10.70
CA PRO A 129 -17.22 -2.46 10.26
C PRO A 129 -18.27 -3.55 10.52
N PHE A 130 -18.66 -4.22 9.43
CA PHE A 130 -19.61 -5.36 9.44
C PHE A 130 -21.03 -5.04 9.92
N ALA A 131 -21.44 -3.76 9.96
CA ALA A 131 -22.80 -3.38 10.30
C ALA A 131 -23.80 -3.87 9.26
N ASP A 132 -23.43 -3.81 7.99
CA ASP A 132 -24.22 -4.30 6.87
C ASP A 132 -23.37 -5.13 5.88
N ALA A 133 -23.98 -5.55 4.77
CA ALA A 133 -23.28 -6.27 3.71
C ALA A 133 -22.73 -5.36 2.61
N ASP A 134 -23.05 -4.08 2.59
CA ASP A 134 -22.75 -3.18 1.50
C ASP A 134 -21.25 -2.84 1.43
N GLY A 135 -20.55 -2.85 2.57
CA GLY A 135 -19.10 -2.72 2.64
C GLY A 135 -18.31 -3.98 2.24
N LEU A 136 -18.97 -5.14 2.07
CA LEU A 136 -18.28 -6.38 1.69
C LEU A 136 -17.83 -6.36 0.23
N PHE A 137 -16.62 -6.80 -0.03
CA PHE A 137 -16.07 -6.91 -1.39
C PHE A 137 -15.24 -8.18 -1.59
N GLY A 138 -15.18 -8.63 -2.84
CA GLY A 138 -14.35 -9.73 -3.26
C GLY A 138 -13.02 -9.27 -3.84
N ILE A 139 -12.02 -10.15 -3.76
CA ILE A 139 -10.69 -9.97 -4.36
C ILE A 139 -10.39 -11.21 -5.20
N ALA A 140 -9.99 -11.01 -6.46
CA ALA A 140 -9.49 -12.08 -7.31
C ALA A 140 -8.38 -11.55 -8.22
N HIS A 141 -7.25 -12.24 -8.29
CA HIS A 141 -6.15 -11.83 -9.14
C HIS A 141 -5.54 -13.05 -9.83
N LEU A 142 -5.41 -12.97 -11.13
CA LEU A 142 -4.71 -13.93 -11.97
C LEU A 142 -3.45 -13.27 -12.52
N LEU A 143 -2.31 -13.90 -12.32
CA LEU A 143 -1.01 -13.41 -12.78
C LEU A 143 -0.36 -14.46 -13.67
N TRP A 144 0.13 -14.02 -14.84
CA TRP A 144 1.03 -14.78 -15.69
C TRP A 144 2.34 -14.01 -15.83
N GLU A 145 3.46 -14.68 -15.49
CA GLU A 145 4.79 -14.10 -15.53
C GLU A 145 5.70 -14.98 -16.40
N ARG A 146 6.30 -14.40 -17.42
CA ARG A 146 7.27 -15.06 -18.29
C ARG A 146 8.63 -14.39 -18.20
N LYS A 147 9.63 -15.16 -17.80
CA LYS A 147 11.02 -14.71 -17.90
C LYS A 147 11.42 -14.66 -19.37
N LEU A 148 11.95 -13.52 -19.80
CA LEU A 148 12.52 -13.31 -21.15
C LEU A 148 14.01 -13.66 -21.14
N ASN A 149 14.70 -13.38 -20.03
CA ASN A 149 16.08 -13.73 -19.72
C ASN A 149 16.29 -13.74 -18.19
N GLU A 150 17.54 -13.74 -17.72
CA GLU A 150 17.87 -13.78 -16.29
C GLU A 150 17.41 -12.53 -15.53
N ARG A 151 17.28 -11.38 -16.21
CA ARG A 151 16.97 -10.07 -15.61
C ARG A 151 15.59 -9.54 -15.98
N ASP A 152 15.04 -9.98 -17.09
CA ASP A 152 13.81 -9.40 -17.64
C ASP A 152 12.66 -10.38 -17.62
N ALA A 153 11.49 -9.87 -17.30
CA ALA A 153 10.23 -10.61 -17.33
C ALA A 153 9.08 -9.78 -17.91
N LEU A 154 8.16 -10.45 -18.59
CA LEU A 154 6.86 -9.92 -18.98
C LEU A 154 5.82 -10.42 -18.00
N VAL A 155 4.96 -9.51 -17.52
CA VAL A 155 3.89 -9.80 -16.59
C VAL A 155 2.56 -9.39 -17.21
N LEU A 156 1.60 -10.31 -17.21
CA LEU A 156 0.21 -10.03 -17.56
C LEU A 156 -0.65 -10.37 -16.35
N SER A 157 -1.70 -9.59 -16.11
CA SER A 157 -2.61 -9.82 -14.99
C SER A 157 -4.06 -9.52 -15.35
N LEU A 158 -4.95 -10.14 -14.59
CA LEU A 158 -6.35 -9.76 -14.50
C LEU A 158 -6.66 -9.59 -13.01
N ASP A 159 -7.03 -8.38 -12.62
CA ASP A 159 -7.22 -8.00 -11.23
C ASP A 159 -8.66 -7.54 -11.00
N TYR A 160 -9.35 -8.18 -10.06
CA TYR A 160 -10.67 -7.80 -9.54
C TYR A 160 -10.54 -7.42 -8.08
N ASP A 161 -11.06 -6.25 -7.75
CA ASP A 161 -11.10 -5.73 -6.39
C ASP A 161 -12.33 -4.82 -6.27
N GLY A 162 -13.32 -5.26 -5.50
CA GLY A 162 -14.58 -4.54 -5.32
C GLY A 162 -14.44 -3.25 -4.51
N SER A 163 -13.33 -3.05 -3.79
CA SER A 163 -13.07 -1.80 -3.04
C SER A 163 -12.21 -0.81 -3.81
N ARG A 164 -11.75 -1.14 -5.01
CA ARG A 164 -10.89 -0.28 -5.80
C ARG A 164 -11.52 1.10 -6.08
N SER A 165 -10.72 2.15 -6.02
CA SER A 165 -11.17 3.52 -6.26
C SER A 165 -11.47 3.83 -7.74
N LEU A 166 -10.92 3.05 -8.67
CA LEU A 166 -11.18 3.15 -10.11
C LEU A 166 -11.85 1.86 -10.59
N LEU A 167 -13.03 1.97 -11.20
CA LEU A 167 -13.77 0.84 -11.74
C LEU A 167 -13.93 -0.30 -10.71
N PRO A 168 -14.54 -0.05 -9.53
CA PRO A 168 -14.86 -1.11 -8.59
C PRO A 168 -15.73 -2.16 -9.31
N ASP A 169 -15.67 -3.41 -8.86
CA ASP A 169 -16.45 -4.52 -9.39
C ASP A 169 -16.20 -4.86 -10.89
N VAL A 170 -15.17 -4.28 -11.52
CA VAL A 170 -14.80 -4.59 -12.91
C VAL A 170 -13.41 -5.22 -12.94
N PRO A 171 -13.23 -6.43 -13.51
CA PRO A 171 -11.91 -6.99 -13.70
C PRO A 171 -11.05 -6.09 -14.61
N LEU A 172 -9.88 -5.66 -14.10
CA LEU A 172 -8.94 -4.83 -14.87
C LEU A 172 -7.81 -5.68 -15.45
N PRO A 173 -7.58 -5.66 -16.75
CA PRO A 173 -6.37 -6.23 -17.32
C PRO A 173 -5.16 -5.38 -16.95
N GLY A 174 -4.06 -6.06 -16.66
CA GLY A 174 -2.79 -5.44 -16.36
C GLY A 174 -1.65 -6.02 -17.18
N PHE A 175 -0.63 -5.21 -17.37
CA PHE A 175 0.61 -5.64 -17.99
C PHE A 175 1.79 -4.90 -17.37
N ALA A 176 2.95 -5.54 -17.30
CA ALA A 176 4.18 -4.88 -16.90
C ALA A 176 5.40 -5.56 -17.55
N PHE A 177 6.41 -4.76 -17.79
CA PHE A 177 7.77 -5.21 -18.02
C PHE A 177 8.56 -5.04 -16.73
N ALA A 178 9.17 -6.11 -16.26
CA ALA A 178 9.99 -6.13 -15.06
C ALA A 178 11.46 -6.34 -15.42
N HIS A 179 12.34 -5.56 -14.80
CA HIS A 179 13.79 -5.67 -14.91
C HIS A 179 14.40 -5.76 -13.51
N ASP A 180 15.32 -6.71 -13.31
CA ASP A 180 16.06 -6.89 -12.07
C ASP A 180 17.58 -6.87 -12.35
N GLY A 181 18.20 -5.69 -12.15
CA GLY A 181 19.61 -5.43 -12.40
C GLY A 181 20.38 -5.14 -11.11
N ASP A 182 21.73 -5.12 -11.21
CA ASP A 182 22.62 -5.00 -10.06
C ASP A 182 22.51 -3.67 -9.28
N GLY A 183 21.98 -2.62 -9.89
CA GLY A 183 21.84 -1.31 -9.27
C GLY A 183 20.47 -0.68 -9.47
N VAL A 184 19.67 -1.25 -10.35
CA VAL A 184 18.34 -0.76 -10.65
C VAL A 184 17.40 -1.93 -10.90
N SER A 185 16.28 -1.93 -10.21
CA SER A 185 15.17 -2.87 -10.45
C SER A 185 13.92 -2.06 -10.69
N TYR A 186 13.14 -2.41 -11.70
CA TYR A 186 11.89 -1.71 -11.97
C TYR A 186 10.84 -2.64 -12.56
N ARG A 187 9.59 -2.27 -12.33
CA ARG A 187 8.42 -2.80 -12.99
C ARG A 187 7.65 -1.63 -13.59
N LEU A 188 7.56 -1.56 -14.91
CA LEU A 188 6.85 -0.51 -15.63
C LEU A 188 5.61 -1.10 -16.29
N GLY A 189 4.44 -0.60 -15.93
CA GLY A 189 3.19 -1.16 -16.45
C GLY A 189 1.93 -0.48 -15.92
N PHE A 190 0.82 -1.17 -16.14
CA PHE A 190 -0.50 -0.80 -15.67
C PHE A 190 -1.11 -1.99 -14.88
N PRO A 191 -1.83 -1.81 -13.80
CA PRO A 191 -2.14 -0.53 -13.12
C PRO A 191 -1.04 -0.04 -12.18
N ARG A 192 0.11 -0.71 -12.10
CA ARG A 192 1.18 -0.41 -11.15
C ARG A 192 2.53 -0.33 -11.82
N SER A 193 3.36 0.59 -11.31
CA SER A 193 4.77 0.73 -11.65
C SER A 193 5.59 0.88 -10.38
N SER A 194 6.82 0.38 -10.40
CA SER A 194 7.79 0.55 -9.30
C SER A 194 9.20 0.72 -9.83
N LEU A 195 10.03 1.41 -9.07
CA LEU A 195 11.45 1.62 -9.31
C LEU A 195 12.20 1.54 -7.99
N ASP A 196 13.26 0.75 -7.96
CA ASP A 196 14.29 0.78 -6.93
C ASP A 196 15.65 1.01 -7.58
N TRP A 197 16.27 2.13 -7.28
CA TRP A 197 17.54 2.52 -7.88
C TRP A 197 18.57 2.84 -6.82
N ARG A 198 19.65 2.07 -6.79
CA ARG A 198 20.85 2.35 -6.00
C ARG A 198 21.76 3.27 -6.82
N ILE A 199 21.66 4.58 -6.57
CA ILE A 199 22.42 5.62 -7.28
C ILE A 199 23.91 5.51 -6.93
N THR A 200 24.20 5.32 -5.62
CA THR A 200 25.55 5.04 -5.09
C THR A 200 25.48 3.97 -4.02
N SER A 201 26.60 3.61 -3.39
CA SER A 201 26.59 2.70 -2.24
C SER A 201 25.81 3.25 -1.03
N ALA A 202 25.70 4.57 -0.90
CA ALA A 202 25.00 5.22 0.20
C ALA A 202 23.65 5.85 -0.19
N LEU A 203 23.43 6.16 -1.48
CA LEU A 203 22.22 6.86 -1.94
C LEU A 203 21.34 5.96 -2.77
N SER A 204 20.07 5.88 -2.41
CA SER A 204 19.04 5.12 -3.15
C SER A 204 17.76 5.92 -3.33
N LEU A 205 17.10 5.66 -4.46
CA LEU A 205 15.79 6.18 -4.80
C LEU A 205 14.80 5.01 -4.95
N SER A 206 13.65 5.11 -4.33
CA SER A 206 12.52 4.21 -4.58
C SER A 206 11.29 5.00 -4.98
N ALA A 207 10.54 4.48 -5.94
CA ALA A 207 9.29 5.06 -6.38
C ALA A 207 8.27 3.95 -6.64
N ASN A 208 7.03 4.18 -6.24
CA ASN A 208 5.91 3.32 -6.54
C ASN A 208 4.74 4.17 -7.03
N TYR A 209 3.98 3.64 -7.94
CA TYR A 209 2.78 4.27 -8.45
C TYR A 209 1.69 3.23 -8.72
N ALA A 210 0.49 3.53 -8.30
CA ALA A 210 -0.72 2.77 -8.60
C ALA A 210 -1.81 3.72 -9.09
N VAL A 211 -2.45 3.34 -10.20
CA VAL A 211 -3.56 4.09 -10.79
C VAL A 211 -4.76 4.04 -9.82
N PRO A 212 -5.48 5.15 -9.60
CA PRO A 212 -5.35 6.40 -10.35
C PRO A 212 -4.38 7.43 -9.75
N TYR A 213 -4.20 7.50 -8.43
CA TYR A 213 -3.52 8.63 -7.78
C TYR A 213 -2.72 8.24 -6.55
N THR A 214 -2.41 6.97 -6.37
CA THR A 214 -1.64 6.52 -5.21
C THR A 214 -0.19 6.29 -5.59
N GLY A 215 0.74 6.86 -4.84
CA GLY A 215 2.16 6.65 -5.10
C GLY A 215 3.06 7.21 -4.02
N ASP A 216 4.31 6.81 -4.07
CA ASP A 216 5.36 7.33 -3.21
C ASP A 216 6.70 7.42 -3.96
N LEU A 217 7.47 8.41 -3.56
CA LEU A 217 8.85 8.63 -3.97
C LEU A 217 9.69 8.84 -2.72
N THR A 218 10.74 8.06 -2.54
CA THR A 218 11.64 8.17 -1.37
C THR A 218 13.10 8.21 -1.82
N LEU A 219 13.80 9.26 -1.43
CA LEU A 219 15.26 9.36 -1.53
C LEU A 219 15.86 9.06 -0.16
N ARG A 220 16.76 8.08 -0.09
CA ARG A 220 17.38 7.62 1.15
C ARG A 220 18.90 7.73 1.08
N TYR A 221 19.48 8.26 2.16
CA TYR A 221 20.92 8.29 2.36
C TYR A 221 21.31 7.43 3.57
N GLN A 222 22.14 6.41 3.33
CA GLN A 222 22.65 5.49 4.34
C GLN A 222 23.80 6.15 5.10
N LEU A 223 23.70 6.27 6.41
CA LEU A 223 24.71 6.83 7.28
C LEU A 223 25.73 5.75 7.68
N ASP A 224 25.22 4.58 8.05
CA ASP A 224 25.99 3.39 8.39
C ASP A 224 25.17 2.11 8.11
N ASN A 225 25.60 0.96 8.62
CA ASN A 225 24.92 -0.33 8.37
C ASN A 225 23.52 -0.42 8.97
N ARG A 226 23.14 0.45 9.91
CA ARG A 226 21.86 0.43 10.63
C ARG A 226 21.04 1.69 10.43
N TRP A 227 21.66 2.83 10.30
CA TRP A 227 21.00 4.12 10.26
C TRP A 227 20.95 4.72 8.87
N SER A 228 19.84 5.29 8.53
CA SER A 228 19.68 6.11 7.32
C SER A 228 18.73 7.27 7.58
N VAL A 229 18.87 8.31 6.77
CA VAL A 229 17.93 9.42 6.70
C VAL A 229 17.24 9.36 5.35
N PHE A 230 16.02 9.85 5.28
CA PHE A 230 15.27 9.87 4.03
C PHE A 230 14.39 11.11 3.93
N GLY A 231 14.10 11.48 2.69
CA GLY A 231 13.06 12.43 2.34
C GLY A 231 12.12 11.80 1.33
N GLY A 232 10.85 12.15 1.38
CA GLY A 232 9.86 11.54 0.52
C GLY A 232 8.70 12.45 0.15
N TYR A 233 8.02 12.04 -0.90
CA TYR A 233 6.71 12.52 -1.32
C TYR A 233 5.78 11.32 -1.40
N GLY A 234 4.54 11.47 -0.98
CA GLY A 234 3.52 10.45 -1.12
C GLY A 234 2.17 11.01 -1.45
N SER A 235 1.39 10.26 -2.20
CA SER A 235 -0.03 10.49 -2.42
C SER A 235 -0.84 9.29 -1.96
N PHE A 236 -1.95 9.55 -1.31
CA PHE A 236 -2.89 8.56 -0.80
C PHE A 236 -4.26 8.85 -1.40
N PHE A 237 -4.92 7.81 -1.88
CA PHE A 237 -6.26 7.91 -2.42
C PHE A 237 -7.01 6.60 -2.11
N ASN A 238 -7.99 6.67 -1.22
CA ASN A 238 -8.79 5.52 -0.80
C ASN A 238 -10.28 5.84 -0.86
N ALA A 239 -11.08 4.79 -1.03
CA ALA A 239 -12.54 4.86 -1.11
C ALA A 239 -13.16 3.90 -0.10
N PHE A 240 -14.24 4.33 0.55
CA PHE A 240 -14.95 3.58 1.58
C PHE A 240 -16.44 3.58 1.29
N TYR A 241 -17.12 2.49 1.58
CA TYR A 241 -18.57 2.47 1.61
C TYR A 241 -19.05 3.14 2.90
N LEU A 242 -20.24 3.74 2.89
CA LEU A 242 -20.85 4.30 4.09
C LEU A 242 -22.07 3.48 4.45
N ASP A 243 -22.27 3.29 5.75
CA ASP A 243 -23.47 2.66 6.29
C ASP A 243 -24.73 3.46 5.91
N ASP A 244 -25.83 2.79 5.64
CA ASP A 244 -27.09 3.40 5.18
C ASP A 244 -27.02 4.17 3.85
N GLU A 245 -25.91 4.10 3.08
CA GLU A 245 -25.77 4.76 1.79
C GLU A 245 -25.67 3.74 0.65
N PRO A 246 -26.13 4.08 -0.56
CA PRO A 246 -26.00 3.17 -1.71
C PRO A 246 -24.54 2.87 -2.03
N ARG A 247 -24.22 1.64 -2.42
CA ARG A 247 -22.86 1.25 -2.89
C ARG A 247 -22.29 2.13 -4.00
N THR A 248 -23.14 2.89 -4.68
CA THR A 248 -22.74 3.86 -5.71
C THR A 248 -22.34 5.23 -5.16
N ASP A 249 -22.48 5.46 -3.85
CA ASP A 249 -22.14 6.71 -3.19
C ASP A 249 -21.08 6.46 -2.10
N ARG A 250 -19.86 6.22 -2.54
CA ARG A 250 -18.70 5.95 -1.69
C ARG A 250 -18.06 7.24 -1.20
N PHE A 251 -17.39 7.17 -0.08
CA PHE A 251 -16.63 8.26 0.50
C PHE A 251 -15.15 8.13 0.17
N PHE A 252 -14.54 9.20 -0.33
CA PHE A 252 -13.16 9.23 -0.79
C PHE A 252 -12.32 10.17 0.06
N LEU A 253 -11.13 9.71 0.43
CA LEU A 253 -10.08 10.56 0.98
C LEU A 253 -8.90 10.60 0.01
N GLN A 254 -8.55 11.81 -0.40
CA GLN A 254 -7.30 12.12 -1.10
C GLN A 254 -6.39 12.93 -0.19
N GLN A 255 -5.09 12.64 -0.25
CA GLN A 255 -4.09 13.39 0.49
C GLN A 255 -2.74 13.30 -0.23
N GLN A 256 -2.01 14.40 -0.24
CA GLN A 256 -0.60 14.44 -0.60
C GLN A 256 0.26 14.77 0.62
N ARG A 257 1.52 14.33 0.63
CA ARG A 257 2.43 14.62 1.74
C ARG A 257 3.88 14.73 1.28
N VAL A 258 4.63 15.55 1.98
CA VAL A 258 6.10 15.54 1.97
C VAL A 258 6.61 15.17 3.35
N GLU A 259 7.69 14.42 3.41
CA GLU A 259 8.19 13.89 4.68
C GLU A 259 9.71 13.82 4.72
N LEU A 260 10.24 13.92 5.94
CA LEU A 260 11.62 13.64 6.29
C LEU A 260 11.64 12.65 7.44
N GLY A 261 12.62 11.78 7.50
CA GLY A 261 12.67 10.80 8.57
C GLY A 261 14.05 10.17 8.78
N VAL A 262 14.12 9.45 9.89
CA VAL A 262 15.25 8.64 10.28
C VAL A 262 14.78 7.19 10.38
N ARG A 263 15.57 6.28 9.86
CA ARG A 263 15.29 4.85 9.84
C ARG A 263 16.42 4.09 10.52
N PHE A 264 16.04 3.15 11.35
CA PHE A 264 16.92 2.17 11.99
C PHE A 264 16.57 0.75 11.55
N VAL A 265 17.58 -0.05 11.25
CA VAL A 265 17.44 -1.45 10.83
C VAL A 265 18.28 -2.35 11.72
N GLU A 266 17.66 -3.36 12.30
CA GLU A 266 18.33 -4.45 12.99
C GLU A 266 18.05 -5.76 12.23
N PRO A 267 19.07 -6.32 11.54
CA PRO A 267 18.88 -7.48 10.67
C PRO A 267 18.68 -8.80 11.42
N ASP A 268 19.09 -8.87 12.66
CA ASP A 268 19.00 -10.09 13.48
C ASP A 268 18.79 -9.72 14.95
N LEU A 269 17.57 -9.31 15.27
CA LEU A 269 17.22 -8.93 16.64
C LEU A 269 17.36 -10.13 17.58
N TRP A 270 18.21 -9.99 18.57
CA TRP A 270 18.52 -10.99 19.59
C TRP A 270 19.11 -12.32 19.07
N GLY A 271 19.70 -12.35 17.87
CA GLY A 271 20.25 -13.59 17.29
C GLY A 271 19.20 -14.64 16.94
N LYS A 272 17.95 -14.21 16.71
CA LYS A 272 16.81 -15.11 16.42
C LYS A 272 16.35 -15.08 14.97
N GLY A 273 17.11 -14.42 14.08
CA GLY A 273 16.73 -14.27 12.69
C GLY A 273 15.54 -13.30 12.47
N LEU A 274 15.16 -12.55 13.49
CA LEU A 274 14.10 -11.55 13.42
C LEU A 274 14.67 -10.24 12.87
N TYR A 275 14.28 -9.86 11.66
CA TYR A 275 14.58 -8.56 11.08
C TYR A 275 13.57 -7.53 11.55
N VAL A 276 14.06 -6.39 12.03
CA VAL A 276 13.24 -5.25 12.45
C VAL A 276 13.75 -3.98 11.78
N ASP A 277 12.83 -3.18 11.27
CA ASP A 277 13.06 -1.93 10.56
C ASP A 277 12.07 -0.90 11.09
N VAL A 278 12.57 0.14 11.73
CA VAL A 278 11.75 1.19 12.35
C VAL A 278 12.13 2.53 11.75
N ALA A 279 11.15 3.31 11.33
CA ALA A 279 11.37 4.67 10.88
C ALA A 279 10.43 5.64 11.59
N VAL A 280 10.98 6.73 12.09
CA VAL A 280 10.23 7.88 12.58
C VAL A 280 10.27 8.96 11.50
N ARG A 281 9.12 9.56 11.23
CA ARG A 281 8.98 10.58 10.19
C ARG A 281 8.17 11.77 10.69
N VAL A 282 8.49 12.92 10.16
CA VAL A 282 7.73 14.15 10.31
C VAL A 282 7.49 14.73 8.92
N GLY A 283 6.42 15.43 8.74
CA GLY A 283 6.10 15.98 7.43
C GLY A 283 4.92 16.91 7.45
N TYR A 284 4.46 17.19 6.25
CA TYR A 284 3.36 18.10 5.98
C TYR A 284 2.39 17.43 5.01
N ALA A 285 1.14 17.30 5.41
CA ALA A 285 0.06 16.79 4.60
C ALA A 285 -0.66 17.98 3.95
N PHE A 286 -0.93 17.90 2.67
CA PHE A 286 -1.53 18.96 1.88
C PHE A 286 -2.45 18.40 0.81
N ASP A 287 -3.22 19.26 0.18
CA ASP A 287 -4.23 18.89 -0.84
C ASP A 287 -5.14 17.76 -0.35
N GLN A 288 -5.59 17.89 0.92
CA GLN A 288 -6.49 16.93 1.53
C GLN A 288 -7.91 17.23 1.09
N ALA A 289 -8.52 16.30 0.35
CA ALA A 289 -9.87 16.42 -0.16
C ALA A 289 -10.74 15.24 0.24
N TRP A 290 -11.98 15.56 0.62
CA TRP A 290 -13.04 14.62 0.92
C TRP A 290 -14.09 14.73 -0.18
N SER A 291 -14.49 13.60 -0.74
CA SER A 291 -15.42 13.58 -1.88
C SER A 291 -16.35 12.38 -1.79
N ARG A 292 -17.49 12.43 -2.49
CA ARG A 292 -18.43 11.31 -2.63
C ARG A 292 -18.59 10.95 -4.10
N GLY A 293 -18.92 9.70 -4.38
CA GLY A 293 -19.19 9.23 -5.72
C GLY A 293 -19.01 7.73 -5.87
N PHE A 294 -19.26 7.19 -7.06
CA PHE A 294 -19.07 5.78 -7.32
C PHE A 294 -17.59 5.42 -7.50
N ASP A 295 -16.89 6.19 -8.33
CA ASP A 295 -15.47 6.01 -8.57
C ASP A 295 -14.79 7.37 -8.87
N VAL A 296 -13.47 7.33 -9.02
CA VAL A 296 -12.63 8.54 -9.22
C VAL A 296 -13.03 9.42 -10.42
N ARG A 297 -13.83 8.94 -11.36
CA ARG A 297 -14.22 9.66 -12.57
C ARG A 297 -15.40 10.64 -12.37
N GLY A 298 -16.12 10.50 -11.28
CA GLY A 298 -17.28 11.35 -10.97
C GLY A 298 -17.37 11.58 -9.47
N LEU A 299 -16.51 12.45 -8.95
CA LEU A 299 -16.45 12.79 -7.54
C LEU A 299 -17.07 14.15 -7.28
N ASP A 300 -18.01 14.20 -6.36
CA ASP A 300 -18.59 15.42 -5.82
C ASP A 300 -17.81 15.82 -4.55
N PRO A 301 -17.24 17.03 -4.49
CA PRO A 301 -16.48 17.46 -3.32
C PRO A 301 -17.38 17.65 -2.10
N VAL A 302 -17.00 17.06 -0.98
CA VAL A 302 -17.65 17.23 0.35
C VAL A 302 -16.94 18.34 1.13
N GLY A 303 -15.61 18.36 1.09
CA GLY A 303 -14.82 19.35 1.80
C GLY A 303 -13.32 19.17 1.56
N ARG A 304 -12.54 20.12 2.09
CA ARG A 304 -11.09 20.08 2.08
C ARG A 304 -10.57 20.39 3.48
N THR A 305 -9.55 19.68 3.92
CA THR A 305 -8.84 19.98 5.14
C THR A 305 -7.64 20.86 4.80
N ASP A 306 -7.39 21.88 5.61
CA ASP A 306 -6.21 22.72 5.45
C ASP A 306 -4.95 21.90 5.65
N ASP A 307 -3.89 22.40 5.04
CA ASP A 307 -2.58 21.79 5.12
C ASP A 307 -2.08 21.71 6.58
N THR A 308 -1.55 20.56 6.98
CA THR A 308 -1.25 20.31 8.39
C THR A 308 0.03 19.50 8.59
N PRO A 309 0.82 19.77 9.65
CA PRO A 309 1.96 18.93 9.99
C PRO A 309 1.50 17.56 10.52
N PHE A 310 2.34 16.56 10.33
CA PHE A 310 2.15 15.24 10.89
C PHE A 310 3.42 14.65 11.48
N VAL A 311 3.24 13.67 12.37
CA VAL A 311 4.27 12.74 12.81
C VAL A 311 3.86 11.33 12.45
N GLY A 312 4.82 10.46 12.19
CA GLY A 312 4.52 9.08 11.84
C GLY A 312 5.59 8.10 12.27
N LEU A 313 5.16 6.86 12.42
CA LEU A 313 5.99 5.70 12.72
C LEU A 313 5.75 4.63 11.66
N VAL A 314 6.82 4.05 11.17
CA VAL A 314 6.77 2.88 10.29
C VAL A 314 7.54 1.76 10.95
N VAL A 315 6.93 0.60 11.09
CA VAL A 315 7.57 -0.61 11.65
C VAL A 315 7.42 -1.74 10.65
N ARG A 316 8.52 -2.37 10.29
CA ARG A 316 8.53 -3.59 9.48
C ARG A 316 9.19 -4.71 10.24
N GLY A 317 8.52 -5.85 10.30
CA GLY A 317 9.05 -7.11 10.82
C GLY A 317 9.20 -8.16 9.72
N ARG A 318 10.26 -9.01 9.82
CA ARG A 318 10.39 -10.24 9.02
C ARG A 318 10.85 -11.35 9.95
N PHE A 319 10.24 -12.53 9.85
CA PHE A 319 10.48 -13.65 10.77
C PHE A 319 10.28 -15.02 10.11
#